data_b5d791801d56de3849a968a4118fd65b
#
_entry.id   b5d791801d56de3849a968a4118fd65b
#
_cell.length_a   1.000
_cell.length_b   1.000
_cell.length_c   1.000
_cell.angle_alpha   90.00
_cell.angle_beta   90.00
_cell.angle_gamma   90.00
#
_symmetry.space_group_name_H-M   'P 1'
#
loop_
_entity.id
_entity.type
_entity.pdbx_description
1 polymer ?
#
loop_
_entity_poly.entity_id
_entity_poly.type
_entity_poly.pdbx_seq_one_letter_code
_entity_poly.pdbx_strand_id
1 'polypeptide(L)' 'MDSVICDGPLDATVGATQRCVMSEAGQKAGLTLTVTKVEGDKVDFRVKVDDQPLPE' A
#
# COMPACT_ATOMS: atom_id res chain seq x y z
N MET A 1 -3.40 2.96 -14.15
CA MET A 1 -3.40 1.90 -13.12
C MET A 1 -4.61 1.03 -13.31
N ASP A 2 -4.40 -0.26 -13.56
CA ASP A 2 -5.49 -1.18 -13.86
C ASP A 2 -6.16 -1.73 -12.61
N SER A 3 -5.37 -2.07 -11.61
CA SER A 3 -5.92 -2.56 -10.34
C SER A 3 -4.91 -2.45 -9.22
N VAL A 4 -5.42 -2.42 -8.00
CA VAL A 4 -4.62 -2.46 -6.78
C VAL A 4 -5.23 -3.51 -5.87
N ILE A 5 -4.42 -4.46 -5.43
CA ILE A 5 -4.84 -5.54 -4.55
C ILE A 5 -3.95 -5.51 -3.31
N CYS A 6 -4.56 -5.52 -2.15
CA CYS A 6 -3.85 -5.51 -0.88
C CYS A 6 -4.07 -6.83 -0.13
N ASP A 7 -3.16 -7.16 0.78
CA ASP A 7 -3.19 -8.42 1.53
C ASP A 7 -4.36 -8.50 2.51
N GLY A 8 -4.97 -7.38 2.82
CA GLY A 8 -6.08 -7.36 3.77
C GLY A 8 -6.43 -5.93 4.14
N PRO A 9 -7.32 -5.73 5.11
CA PRO A 9 -7.67 -4.39 5.54
C PRO A 9 -6.51 -3.71 6.27
N LEU A 10 -6.39 -2.40 6.09
CA LEU A 10 -5.38 -1.61 6.78
C LEU A 10 -5.89 -1.27 8.18
N ASP A 11 -5.10 -1.62 9.20
CA ASP A 11 -5.43 -1.24 10.57
C ASP A 11 -5.19 0.25 10.79
N ALA A 12 -6.13 0.91 11.46
CA ALA A 12 -5.99 2.32 11.78
C ALA A 12 -5.17 2.49 13.07
N THR A 13 -3.93 2.01 13.04
CA THR A 13 -3.01 2.05 14.16
C THR A 13 -1.68 2.60 13.68
N VAL A 14 -1.14 3.58 14.40
CA VAL A 14 0.15 4.16 14.04
C VAL A 14 1.22 3.07 14.04
N GLY A 15 1.98 3.01 12.96
CA GLY A 15 2.99 1.98 12.77
C GLY A 15 2.51 0.75 12.02
N ALA A 16 1.21 0.62 11.79
CA ALA A 16 0.69 -0.50 11.01
C ALA A 16 1.16 -0.40 9.56
N THR A 17 1.47 -1.54 8.98
CA THR A 17 1.91 -1.60 7.59
C THR A 17 1.03 -2.55 6.80
N GLN A 18 0.88 -2.27 5.51
CA GLN A 18 0.10 -3.08 4.60
C GLN A 18 0.80 -3.13 3.27
N ARG A 19 0.90 -4.34 2.71
CA ARG A 19 1.49 -4.52 1.38
C ARG A 19 0.37 -4.63 0.35
N CYS A 20 0.57 -3.94 -0.76
CA CYS A 20 -0.37 -3.97 -1.87
C CYS A 20 0.39 -4.23 -3.16
N VAL A 21 -0.32 -4.70 -4.17
CA VAL A 21 0.23 -4.89 -5.51
C VAL A 21 -0.58 -4.05 -6.48
N MET A 22 0.13 -3.23 -7.25
CA MET A 22 -0.46 -2.41 -8.29
C MET A 22 -0.17 -3.05 -9.64
N SER A 23 -1.17 -3.13 -10.50
CA SER A 23 -1.01 -3.63 -11.87
C SER A 23 -1.23 -2.51 -12.86
N GLU A 24 -0.37 -2.41 -13.87
CA GLU A 24 -0.50 -1.40 -14.91
C GLU A 24 0.20 -1.92 -16.18
N ALA A 25 -0.54 -1.93 -17.28
CA ALA A 25 -0.01 -2.29 -18.59
C ALA A 25 0.74 -3.64 -18.59
N GLY A 26 0.20 -4.61 -17.85
CA GLY A 26 0.81 -5.92 -17.76
C GLY A 26 1.97 -6.03 -16.79
N GLN A 27 2.31 -4.94 -16.10
CA GLN A 27 3.38 -4.94 -15.09
C GLN A 27 2.80 -4.83 -13.70
N LYS A 28 3.49 -5.41 -12.74
CA LYS A 28 3.09 -5.37 -11.34
C LYS A 28 4.18 -4.71 -10.52
N ALA A 29 3.77 -3.89 -9.57
CA ALA A 29 4.68 -3.22 -8.65
C ALA A 29 4.16 -3.38 -7.23
N GLY A 30 5.07 -3.54 -6.28
CA GLY A 30 4.72 -3.62 -4.87
C GLY A 30 4.61 -2.24 -4.26
N LEU A 31 3.65 -2.08 -3.36
CA LEU A 31 3.46 -0.87 -2.58
C LEU A 31 3.47 -1.23 -1.11
N THR A 32 4.02 -0.35 -0.28
CA THR A 32 3.93 -0.48 1.17
C THR A 32 3.23 0.75 1.72
N LEU A 33 2.15 0.53 2.45
CA LEU A 33 1.44 1.58 3.16
C LEU A 33 1.85 1.53 4.62
N THR A 34 2.19 2.68 5.20
CA THR A 34 2.53 2.77 6.61
C THR A 34 1.66 3.86 7.24
N VAL A 35 0.90 3.50 8.27
CA VAL A 35 0.10 4.47 8.99
C VAL A 35 1.02 5.34 9.84
N THR A 36 0.99 6.64 9.61
CA THR A 36 1.85 7.59 10.32
C THR A 36 1.11 8.35 11.41
N LYS A 37 -0.21 8.53 11.25
CA LYS A 37 -0.98 9.29 12.21
C LYS A 37 -2.45 8.87 12.15
N VAL A 38 -3.09 8.82 13.30
CA VAL A 38 -4.53 8.55 13.39
C VAL A 38 -5.15 9.65 14.26
N GLU A 39 -6.14 10.35 13.71
CA GLU A 39 -6.89 11.39 14.44
C GLU A 39 -8.37 11.19 14.20
N GLY A 40 -9.08 10.69 15.22
CA GLY A 40 -10.51 10.45 15.10
C GLY A 40 -10.79 9.50 13.95
N ASP A 41 -11.50 9.97 12.95
CA ASP A 41 -11.81 9.19 11.76
C ASP A 41 -10.86 9.47 10.59
N LYS A 42 -9.80 10.23 10.82
CA LYS A 42 -8.78 10.51 9.81
C LYS A 42 -7.56 9.63 10.04
N VAL A 43 -7.09 9.01 8.98
CA VAL A 43 -5.89 8.19 9.03
C VAL A 43 -4.92 8.72 7.99
N ASP A 44 -3.74 9.13 8.44
CA ASP A 44 -2.66 9.53 7.55
C ASP A 44 -1.73 8.35 7.34
N PHE A 45 -1.32 8.17 6.11
CA PHE A 45 -0.42 7.07 5.80
C PHE A 45 0.59 7.51 4.74
N ARG A 46 1.70 6.78 4.69
CA ARG A 46 2.74 6.99 3.70
C ARG A 46 2.74 5.81 2.73
N VAL A 47 2.80 6.11 1.46
CA VAL A 47 2.89 5.10 0.41
C VAL A 47 4.31 5.07 -0.11
N LYS A 48 4.89 3.88 -0.15
CA LYS A 48 6.20 3.68 -0.75
C LYS A 48 6.09 2.62 -1.83
N VAL A 49 6.49 3.00 -3.04
CA VAL A 49 6.52 2.08 -4.18
C VAL A 49 7.89 1.41 -4.22
N ASP A 50 7.91 0.10 -4.44
CA ASP A 50 9.16 -0.62 -4.58
C ASP A 50 9.92 -0.11 -5.81
N ASP A 51 11.26 -0.07 -5.72
CA ASP A 51 12.09 0.45 -6.81
C ASP A 51 12.08 -0.44 -8.03
N GLN A 52 11.74 -1.71 -7.88
CA GLN A 52 11.74 -2.67 -8.96
C GLN A 52 10.37 -3.29 -9.11
N PRO A 53 9.93 -3.58 -10.35
CA PRO A 53 8.68 -4.29 -10.54
C PRO A 53 8.78 -5.70 -9.94
N LEU A 54 7.63 -6.20 -9.50
CA LEU A 54 7.58 -7.55 -8.96
C LEU A 54 7.84 -8.57 -10.05
N PRO A 55 8.51 -9.68 -9.74
CA PRO A 55 8.65 -10.75 -10.70
C PRO A 55 7.28 -11.37 -10.99
N GLU A 56 7.10 -11.78 -12.22
CA GLU A 56 5.88 -12.44 -12.63
C GLU A 56 5.87 -13.90 -12.24
#